data_064d41b8769b0f360249158c36fb3be3
#
_entry.id   064d41b8769b0f360249158c36fb3be3
#
_cell.length_a   1.000
_cell.length_b   1.000
_cell.length_c   1.000
_cell.angle_alpha   90.00
_cell.angle_beta   90.00
_cell.angle_gamma   90.00
#
_symmetry.space_group_name_H-M   'P 1'
#
loop_
_entity.id
_entity.type
_entity.pdbx_description
1 polymer ?
#
loop_
_entity_poly.entity_id
_entity_poly.type
_entity_poly.pdbx_seq_one_letter_code
_entity_poly.pdbx_strand_id
1 'polypeptide(L)'
;FYKKLKKFDFKYLISIEVFLVLLVPHLIWLNNNEYITVTYGLKRTGLEQSDILDHVKFPIIFLLKQIGLLIPFFVLLKLLVKKFKFSFHFKDKKLLFLIFVNIIPIILILFTSIVTASKIRTMWMTPFYLSFGVLFVYIFKSQIDLKKIKPFLYGFIFLFFLSPILYFYISISQTDKRTDYPGKDIAIKVQYVWDQQSKNPINVVLGNEWNAGNLSYHLK
;
A
#
# COMPACT_ATOMS: atom_id res chain seq x y z
N PHE A 1 15.97 -12.97 -20.13
CA PHE A 1 16.64 -13.64 -19.02
C PHE A 1 16.75 -15.14 -19.29
N TYR A 2 15.64 -15.84 -19.55
CA TYR A 2 15.57 -17.32 -19.71
C TYR A 2 16.48 -17.87 -20.85
N LYS A 3 16.64 -17.13 -21.96
CA LYS A 3 17.51 -17.58 -23.08
C LYS A 3 19.02 -17.45 -22.83
N LYS A 4 19.47 -16.69 -21.83
CA LYS A 4 20.89 -16.61 -21.43
C LYS A 4 21.26 -17.60 -20.34
N LEU A 5 20.28 -18.08 -19.57
CA LEU A 5 20.46 -19.12 -18.57
C LEU A 5 20.32 -20.51 -19.24
N LYS A 6 21.27 -20.88 -20.08
CA LYS A 6 21.32 -22.21 -20.68
C LYS A 6 21.55 -23.33 -19.67
N LYS A 7 21.89 -23.00 -18.45
CA LYS A 7 21.97 -23.91 -17.30
C LYS A 7 21.43 -23.19 -16.07
N PHE A 8 20.54 -23.87 -15.34
CA PHE A 8 20.13 -23.44 -14.00
C PHE A 8 21.37 -23.54 -13.10
N ASP A 9 21.81 -22.40 -12.58
CA ASP A 9 22.94 -22.37 -11.64
C ASP A 9 22.40 -22.61 -10.23
N PHE A 10 22.79 -23.73 -9.63
CA PHE A 10 22.38 -24.10 -8.27
C PHE A 10 22.72 -23.03 -7.21
N LYS A 11 23.64 -22.09 -7.52
CA LYS A 11 23.93 -20.95 -6.64
C LYS A 11 22.70 -20.07 -6.36
N TYR A 12 21.70 -20.05 -7.24
CA TYR A 12 20.44 -19.33 -6.98
C TYR A 12 19.60 -19.99 -5.89
N LEU A 13 19.79 -21.29 -5.62
CA LEU A 13 19.11 -22.00 -4.53
C LEU A 13 19.58 -21.50 -3.16
N ILE A 14 20.84 -21.04 -3.05
CA ILE A 14 21.39 -20.49 -1.81
C ILE A 14 20.51 -19.34 -1.29
N SER A 15 20.01 -18.48 -2.17
CA SER A 15 19.13 -17.37 -1.78
C SER A 15 17.80 -17.89 -1.19
N ILE A 16 17.28 -18.98 -1.73
CA ILE A 16 16.04 -19.62 -1.23
C ILE A 16 16.32 -20.30 0.11
N GLU A 17 17.45 -21.01 0.23
CA GLU A 17 17.84 -21.66 1.47
C GLU A 17 18.03 -20.65 2.61
N VAL A 18 18.78 -19.57 2.35
CA VAL A 18 18.96 -18.47 3.33
C VAL A 18 17.61 -17.86 3.72
N PHE A 19 16.74 -17.60 2.73
CA PHE A 19 15.40 -17.08 3.01
C PHE A 19 14.60 -18.03 3.91
N LEU A 20 14.57 -19.31 3.60
CA LEU A 20 13.85 -20.33 4.38
C LEU A 20 14.40 -20.42 5.81
N VAL A 21 15.73 -20.45 5.99
CA VAL A 21 16.37 -20.48 7.30
C VAL A 21 15.99 -19.24 8.13
N LEU A 22 16.02 -18.06 7.53
CA LEU A 22 15.63 -16.82 8.20
C LEU A 22 14.13 -16.76 8.52
N LEU A 23 13.31 -17.47 7.78
CA LEU A 23 11.87 -17.54 8.00
C LEU A 23 11.47 -18.47 9.16
N VAL A 24 12.29 -19.50 9.46
CA VAL A 24 11.99 -20.50 10.51
C VAL A 24 11.63 -19.89 11.86
N PRO A 25 12.41 -18.95 12.42
CA PRO A 25 12.06 -18.33 13.71
C PRO A 25 10.67 -17.65 13.68
N HIS A 26 10.34 -17.02 12.56
CA HIS A 26 9.04 -16.39 12.39
C HIS A 26 7.90 -17.42 12.30
N LEU A 27 8.11 -18.53 11.61
CA LEU A 27 7.12 -19.61 11.53
C LEU A 27 6.88 -20.27 12.88
N ILE A 28 7.95 -20.51 13.68
CA ILE A 28 7.84 -21.03 15.04
C ILE A 28 7.04 -20.05 15.90
N TRP A 29 7.36 -18.75 15.81
CA TRP A 29 6.63 -17.72 16.56
C TRP A 29 5.14 -17.68 16.13
N LEU A 30 4.83 -17.74 14.84
CA LEU A 30 3.45 -17.79 14.32
C LEU A 30 2.67 -18.97 14.89
N ASN A 31 3.28 -20.14 14.90
CA ASN A 31 2.66 -21.35 15.43
C ASN A 31 2.37 -21.21 16.93
N ASN A 32 3.32 -20.68 17.70
CA ASN A 32 3.17 -20.48 19.13
C ASN A 32 2.16 -19.37 19.51
N ASN A 33 1.84 -18.47 18.57
CA ASN A 33 0.89 -17.36 18.75
C ASN A 33 -0.38 -17.53 17.90
N GLU A 34 -0.81 -18.76 17.64
CA GLU A 34 -2.08 -19.08 16.97
C GLU A 34 -2.29 -18.33 15.64
N TYR A 35 -1.21 -18.09 14.90
CA TYR A 35 -1.22 -17.38 13.62
C TYR A 35 -1.88 -15.99 13.67
N ILE A 36 -1.77 -15.29 14.80
CA ILE A 36 -2.46 -14.03 15.08
C ILE A 36 -2.28 -12.97 13.98
N THR A 37 -1.09 -12.85 13.41
CA THR A 37 -0.83 -11.87 12.32
C THR A 37 -1.53 -12.26 11.02
N VAL A 38 -1.64 -13.54 10.74
CA VAL A 38 -2.34 -14.08 9.56
C VAL A 38 -3.83 -13.88 9.73
N THR A 39 -4.40 -14.30 10.86
CA THR A 39 -5.84 -14.13 11.17
C THR A 39 -6.23 -12.66 11.20
N TYR A 40 -5.40 -11.79 11.77
CA TYR A 40 -5.59 -10.34 11.72
C TYR A 40 -5.61 -9.80 10.29
N GLY A 41 -4.66 -10.23 9.46
CA GLY A 41 -4.60 -9.85 8.05
C GLY A 41 -5.86 -10.27 7.28
N LEU A 42 -6.31 -11.50 7.47
CA LEU A 42 -7.52 -12.05 6.85
C LEU A 42 -8.77 -11.28 7.29
N LYS A 43 -8.96 -11.04 8.59
CA LYS A 43 -10.07 -10.22 9.11
C LYS A 43 -10.07 -8.81 8.52
N ARG A 44 -8.90 -8.20 8.39
CA ARG A 44 -8.76 -6.84 7.87
C ARG A 44 -9.05 -6.72 6.36
N THR A 45 -8.99 -7.81 5.61
CA THR A 45 -9.38 -7.87 4.20
C THR A 45 -10.87 -8.13 3.99
N GLY A 46 -11.63 -8.41 5.06
CA GLY A 46 -13.08 -8.65 4.99
C GLY A 46 -13.47 -10.02 4.46
N LEU A 47 -12.54 -10.98 4.44
CA LEU A 47 -12.76 -12.34 3.91
C LEU A 47 -13.88 -13.11 4.63
N GLU A 48 -14.13 -12.80 5.91
CA GLU A 48 -15.16 -13.50 6.72
C GLU A 48 -16.59 -13.06 6.39
N GLN A 49 -16.79 -11.95 5.66
CA GLN A 49 -18.12 -11.34 5.40
C GLN A 49 -18.30 -10.97 3.93
N SER A 50 -17.67 -11.70 3.01
CA SER A 50 -17.73 -11.39 1.58
C SER A 50 -19.00 -11.93 0.92
N ASP A 51 -19.64 -11.09 0.09
CA ASP A 51 -20.75 -11.46 -0.78
C ASP A 51 -20.22 -11.76 -2.20
N ILE A 52 -21.03 -12.48 -3.00
CA ILE A 52 -20.69 -12.82 -4.40
C ILE A 52 -20.39 -11.55 -5.22
N LEU A 53 -21.09 -10.46 -4.95
CA LEU A 53 -20.86 -9.17 -5.62
C LEU A 53 -19.49 -8.56 -5.28
N ASP A 54 -18.90 -8.89 -4.16
CA ASP A 54 -17.61 -8.35 -3.73
C ASP A 54 -16.43 -8.84 -4.59
N HIS A 55 -16.56 -10.02 -5.22
CA HIS A 55 -15.60 -10.54 -6.20
C HIS A 55 -15.43 -9.61 -7.43
N VAL A 56 -16.43 -8.79 -7.73
CA VAL A 56 -16.39 -7.84 -8.84
C VAL A 56 -16.23 -6.40 -8.32
N LYS A 57 -16.95 -6.04 -7.28
CA LYS A 57 -16.99 -4.69 -6.72
C LYS A 57 -15.63 -4.24 -6.18
N PHE A 58 -14.96 -5.07 -5.38
CA PHE A 58 -13.69 -4.69 -4.75
C PHE A 58 -12.54 -4.54 -5.75
N PRO A 59 -12.33 -5.44 -6.73
CA PRO A 59 -11.31 -5.24 -7.77
C PRO A 59 -11.54 -3.97 -8.60
N ILE A 60 -12.80 -3.68 -8.97
CA ILE A 60 -13.13 -2.47 -9.73
C ILE A 60 -12.85 -1.21 -8.90
N ILE A 61 -13.32 -1.15 -7.67
CA ILE A 61 -13.06 -0.02 -6.76
C ILE A 61 -11.55 0.16 -6.54
N PHE A 62 -10.83 -0.94 -6.35
CA PHE A 62 -9.38 -0.91 -6.21
C PHE A 62 -8.72 -0.32 -7.44
N LEU A 63 -9.05 -0.80 -8.64
CA LEU A 63 -8.51 -0.32 -9.91
C LEU A 63 -8.79 1.16 -10.13
N LEU A 64 -10.02 1.60 -9.90
CA LEU A 64 -10.40 3.02 -10.02
C LEU A 64 -9.58 3.91 -9.07
N LYS A 65 -9.35 3.45 -7.84
CA LYS A 65 -8.51 4.17 -6.88
C LYS A 65 -7.05 4.21 -7.33
N GLN A 66 -6.51 3.14 -7.93
CA GLN A 66 -5.16 3.14 -8.48
C GLN A 66 -5.03 4.12 -9.67
N ILE A 67 -6.02 4.14 -10.57
CA ILE A 67 -6.06 5.12 -11.67
C ILE A 67 -6.06 6.54 -11.11
N GLY A 68 -6.93 6.82 -10.14
CA GLY A 68 -7.00 8.13 -9.47
C GLY A 68 -5.66 8.55 -8.84
N LEU A 69 -4.99 7.63 -8.15
CA LEU A 69 -3.67 7.86 -7.54
C LEU A 69 -2.59 8.18 -8.57
N LEU A 70 -2.67 7.60 -9.75
CA LEU A 70 -1.70 7.78 -10.83
C LEU A 70 -1.98 8.99 -11.72
N ILE A 71 -3.12 9.68 -11.58
CA ILE A 71 -3.44 10.88 -12.38
C ILE A 71 -2.32 11.93 -12.35
N PRO A 72 -1.78 12.34 -11.18
CA PRO A 72 -0.69 13.32 -11.13
C PRO A 72 0.54 12.88 -11.93
N PHE A 73 0.89 11.60 -11.85
CA PHE A 73 1.99 11.01 -12.60
C PHE A 73 1.76 11.11 -14.11
N PHE A 74 0.57 10.76 -14.60
CA PHE A 74 0.26 10.84 -16.03
C PHE A 74 0.15 12.28 -16.53
N VAL A 75 -0.30 13.21 -15.70
CA VAL A 75 -0.27 14.65 -16.01
C VAL A 75 1.16 15.12 -16.21
N LEU A 76 2.08 14.78 -15.29
CA LEU A 76 3.50 15.11 -15.44
C LEU A 76 4.12 14.48 -16.69
N LEU A 77 3.80 13.22 -16.95
CA LEU A 77 4.26 12.53 -18.14
C LEU A 77 3.78 13.23 -19.42
N LYS A 78 2.53 13.69 -19.46
CA LYS A 78 1.96 14.45 -20.58
C LYS A 78 2.68 15.78 -20.81
N LEU A 79 3.13 16.45 -19.75
CA LEU A 79 3.92 17.67 -19.88
C LEU A 79 5.29 17.43 -20.53
N LEU A 80 5.84 16.24 -20.40
CA LEU A 80 7.19 15.89 -20.89
C LEU A 80 7.18 15.27 -22.29
N VAL A 81 6.12 14.52 -22.63
CA VAL A 81 6.03 13.75 -23.89
C VAL A 81 5.31 14.54 -24.97
N LYS A 82 5.87 14.54 -26.20
CA LYS A 82 5.27 15.22 -27.37
C LYS A 82 4.03 14.52 -27.90
N LYS A 83 4.12 13.20 -28.06
CA LYS A 83 3.06 12.36 -28.64
C LYS A 83 3.02 11.04 -27.88
N PHE A 84 1.83 10.58 -27.50
CA PHE A 84 1.65 9.27 -26.87
C PHE A 84 1.52 8.19 -27.95
N LYS A 85 2.65 7.74 -28.49
CA LYS A 85 2.68 6.63 -29.43
C LYS A 85 3.30 5.42 -28.75
N PHE A 86 2.47 4.47 -28.35
CA PHE A 86 2.92 3.23 -27.74
C PHE A 86 3.53 2.33 -28.82
N SER A 87 4.81 2.01 -28.71
CA SER A 87 5.47 1.01 -29.53
C SER A 87 6.06 -0.06 -28.62
N PHE A 88 5.42 -1.22 -28.56
CA PHE A 88 5.90 -2.33 -27.76
C PHE A 88 6.75 -3.26 -28.62
N HIS A 89 8.05 -3.32 -28.31
CA HIS A 89 8.95 -4.28 -28.91
C HIS A 89 9.15 -5.45 -27.94
N PHE A 90 8.30 -6.46 -28.02
CA PHE A 90 8.34 -7.62 -27.13
C PHE A 90 9.66 -8.45 -27.22
N LYS A 91 10.53 -8.15 -28.18
CA LYS A 91 11.89 -8.70 -28.25
C LYS A 91 12.87 -7.99 -27.31
N ASP A 92 12.54 -6.79 -26.82
CA ASP A 92 13.37 -6.02 -25.91
C ASP A 92 13.24 -6.55 -24.48
N LYS A 93 14.30 -7.22 -24.01
CA LYS A 93 14.34 -7.85 -22.68
C LYS A 93 14.27 -6.83 -21.54
N LYS A 94 14.78 -5.61 -21.74
CA LYS A 94 14.72 -4.55 -20.71
C LYS A 94 13.29 -4.06 -20.56
N LEU A 95 12.59 -3.84 -21.68
CA LEU A 95 11.19 -3.47 -21.66
C LEU A 95 10.34 -4.56 -21.00
N LEU A 96 10.54 -5.82 -21.37
CA LEU A 96 9.83 -6.94 -20.75
C LEU A 96 10.06 -6.99 -19.24
N PHE A 97 11.30 -6.87 -18.78
CA PHE A 97 11.61 -6.84 -17.37
C PHE A 97 10.86 -5.71 -16.64
N LEU A 98 10.88 -4.49 -17.19
CA LEU A 98 10.18 -3.34 -16.62
C LEU A 98 8.66 -3.55 -16.59
N ILE A 99 8.07 -4.13 -17.65
CA ILE A 99 6.65 -4.47 -17.68
C ILE A 99 6.34 -5.50 -16.59
N PHE A 100 7.12 -6.58 -16.50
CA PHE A 100 6.89 -7.63 -15.51
C PHE A 100 6.93 -7.09 -14.07
N VAL A 101 7.96 -6.30 -13.73
CA VAL A 101 8.12 -5.75 -12.39
C VAL A 101 6.99 -4.80 -12.01
N ASN A 102 6.47 -4.04 -12.98
CA ASN A 102 5.45 -3.01 -12.70
C ASN A 102 4.01 -3.52 -12.84
N ILE A 103 3.74 -4.39 -13.81
CA ILE A 103 2.35 -4.78 -14.16
C ILE A 103 1.93 -6.08 -13.47
N ILE A 104 2.84 -7.06 -13.34
CA ILE A 104 2.48 -8.34 -12.71
C ILE A 104 1.97 -8.18 -11.29
N PRO A 105 2.56 -7.36 -10.40
CA PRO A 105 2.00 -7.18 -9.06
C PRO A 105 0.57 -6.66 -9.07
N ILE A 106 0.23 -5.75 -10.00
CA ILE A 106 -1.14 -5.22 -10.13
C ILE A 106 -2.10 -6.35 -10.54
N ILE A 107 -1.70 -7.16 -11.55
CA ILE A 107 -2.50 -8.28 -12.03
C ILE A 107 -2.72 -9.31 -10.92
N LEU A 108 -1.66 -9.66 -10.18
CA LEU A 108 -1.74 -10.64 -9.10
C LEU A 108 -2.66 -10.14 -7.97
N ILE A 109 -2.58 -8.89 -7.61
CA ILE A 109 -3.44 -8.29 -6.58
C ILE A 109 -4.90 -8.25 -7.04
N LEU A 110 -5.16 -7.85 -8.29
CA LEU A 110 -6.51 -7.88 -8.86
C LEU A 110 -7.05 -9.32 -8.89
N PHE A 111 -6.24 -10.27 -9.34
CA PHE A 111 -6.61 -11.68 -9.37
C PHE A 111 -6.93 -12.20 -7.95
N THR A 112 -6.08 -11.88 -6.97
CA THR A 112 -6.36 -12.24 -5.56
C THR A 112 -7.69 -11.65 -5.10
N SER A 113 -7.95 -10.37 -5.37
CA SER A 113 -9.22 -9.72 -4.99
C SER A 113 -10.43 -10.35 -5.67
N ILE A 114 -10.31 -10.74 -6.96
CA ILE A 114 -11.37 -11.43 -7.70
C ILE A 114 -11.64 -12.81 -7.09
N VAL A 115 -10.60 -13.58 -6.79
CA VAL A 115 -10.76 -14.95 -6.30
C VAL A 115 -11.25 -14.99 -4.86
N THR A 116 -10.77 -14.09 -4.02
CA THR A 116 -11.02 -14.12 -2.57
C THR A 116 -12.07 -13.13 -2.10
N ALA A 117 -12.64 -12.30 -2.98
CA ALA A 117 -13.50 -11.17 -2.61
C ALA A 117 -12.88 -10.24 -1.55
N SER A 118 -11.56 -10.17 -1.46
CA SER A 118 -10.88 -9.39 -0.44
C SER A 118 -10.79 -7.91 -0.81
N LYS A 119 -11.04 -7.04 0.17
CA LYS A 119 -10.93 -5.59 0.04
C LYS A 119 -9.48 -5.14 0.24
N ILE A 120 -8.71 -5.09 -0.86
CA ILE A 120 -7.30 -4.70 -0.82
C ILE A 120 -7.15 -3.20 -0.62
N ARG A 121 -6.23 -2.81 0.26
CA ARG A 121 -5.96 -1.40 0.54
C ARG A 121 -5.07 -0.79 -0.53
N THR A 122 -5.48 0.38 -1.03
CA THR A 122 -4.80 1.13 -2.09
C THR A 122 -3.31 1.37 -1.79
N MET A 123 -2.96 1.67 -0.53
CA MET A 123 -1.60 1.97 -0.12
C MET A 123 -0.62 0.80 -0.26
N TRP A 124 -1.10 -0.44 -0.32
CA TRP A 124 -0.22 -1.61 -0.47
C TRP A 124 0.42 -1.70 -1.85
N MET A 125 -0.11 -0.94 -2.82
CA MET A 125 0.47 -0.85 -4.17
C MET A 125 1.63 0.16 -4.28
N THR A 126 1.76 1.09 -3.34
CA THR A 126 2.76 2.17 -3.42
C THR A 126 4.18 1.69 -3.73
N PRO A 127 4.71 0.62 -3.11
CA PRO A 127 6.05 0.12 -3.43
C PRO A 127 6.23 -0.33 -4.88
N PHE A 128 5.17 -0.84 -5.50
CA PHE A 128 5.21 -1.36 -6.87
C PHE A 128 5.20 -0.25 -7.93
N TYR A 129 4.91 0.99 -7.55
CA TYR A 129 4.98 2.15 -8.45
C TYR A 129 6.35 2.82 -8.51
N LEU A 130 7.31 2.41 -7.69
CA LEU A 130 8.66 2.99 -7.68
C LEU A 130 9.34 2.96 -9.05
N SER A 131 9.12 1.90 -9.81
CA SER A 131 9.72 1.74 -11.15
C SER A 131 8.84 2.24 -12.30
N PHE A 132 7.63 2.78 -12.03
CA PHE A 132 6.73 3.29 -13.07
C PHE A 132 7.37 4.42 -13.89
N GLY A 133 8.05 5.35 -13.22
CA GLY A 133 8.78 6.42 -13.90
C GLY A 133 9.79 5.87 -14.92
N VAL A 134 10.56 4.87 -14.52
CA VAL A 134 11.56 4.22 -15.39
C VAL A 134 10.88 3.51 -16.56
N LEU A 135 9.80 2.78 -16.33
CA LEU A 135 9.02 2.09 -17.36
C LEU A 135 8.51 3.08 -18.42
N PHE A 136 7.84 4.15 -18.00
CA PHE A 136 7.24 5.11 -18.92
C PHE A 136 8.27 5.97 -19.64
N VAL A 137 9.37 6.37 -18.98
CA VAL A 137 10.50 7.01 -19.64
C VAL A 137 11.12 6.07 -20.67
N TYR A 138 11.24 4.79 -20.38
CA TYR A 138 11.76 3.82 -21.34
C TYR A 138 10.85 3.63 -22.55
N ILE A 139 9.53 3.54 -22.36
CA ILE A 139 8.52 3.43 -23.44
C ILE A 139 8.55 4.67 -24.33
N PHE A 140 8.61 5.86 -23.73
CA PHE A 140 8.48 7.13 -24.45
C PHE A 140 9.81 7.82 -24.73
N LYS A 141 10.98 7.15 -24.54
CA LYS A 141 12.32 7.75 -24.66
C LYS A 141 12.56 8.55 -25.96
N SER A 142 12.01 8.07 -27.08
CA SER A 142 12.12 8.76 -28.40
C SER A 142 11.12 9.91 -28.58
N GLN A 143 10.17 10.08 -27.66
CA GLN A 143 9.09 11.05 -27.75
C GLN A 143 9.18 12.11 -26.64
N ILE A 144 10.13 11.95 -25.70
CA ILE A 144 10.45 12.94 -24.66
C ILE A 144 11.08 14.15 -25.34
N ASP A 145 10.56 15.33 -24.99
CA ASP A 145 11.07 16.62 -25.47
C ASP A 145 11.69 17.39 -24.31
N LEU A 146 13.03 17.44 -24.28
CA LEU A 146 13.74 18.18 -23.24
C LEU A 146 13.45 19.69 -23.24
N LYS A 147 12.95 20.26 -24.35
CA LYS A 147 12.48 21.66 -24.37
C LYS A 147 11.28 21.88 -23.44
N LYS A 148 10.57 20.82 -23.12
CA LYS A 148 9.42 20.82 -22.19
C LYS A 148 9.81 20.56 -20.74
N ILE A 149 11.09 20.52 -20.41
CA ILE A 149 11.53 20.26 -19.01
C ILE A 149 11.07 21.36 -18.07
N LYS A 150 10.99 22.64 -18.51
CA LYS A 150 10.52 23.74 -17.68
C LYS A 150 9.06 23.56 -17.24
N PRO A 151 8.07 23.39 -18.16
CA PRO A 151 6.69 23.15 -17.75
C PRO A 151 6.54 21.86 -16.92
N PHE A 152 7.32 20.83 -17.17
CA PHE A 152 7.36 19.63 -16.32
C PHE A 152 7.81 19.97 -14.90
N LEU A 153 8.90 20.73 -14.73
CA LEU A 153 9.40 21.14 -13.41
C LEU A 153 8.39 22.03 -12.68
N TYR A 154 7.75 22.97 -13.36
CA TYR A 154 6.69 23.79 -12.75
C TYR A 154 5.51 22.93 -12.28
N GLY A 155 5.07 21.98 -13.10
CA GLY A 155 4.02 21.04 -12.72
C GLY A 155 4.43 20.15 -11.53
N PHE A 156 5.68 19.67 -11.52
CA PHE A 156 6.22 18.89 -10.41
C PHE A 156 6.28 19.70 -9.10
N ILE A 157 6.83 20.92 -9.14
CA ILE A 157 6.90 21.81 -7.98
C ILE A 157 5.48 22.16 -7.48
N PHE A 158 4.56 22.45 -8.39
CA PHE A 158 3.16 22.69 -8.02
C PHE A 158 2.55 21.51 -7.27
N LEU A 159 2.67 20.28 -7.80
CA LEU A 159 2.15 19.07 -7.15
C LEU A 159 2.86 18.78 -5.82
N PHE A 160 4.16 19.05 -5.75
CA PHE A 160 4.95 18.85 -4.53
C PHE A 160 4.43 19.72 -3.37
N PHE A 161 4.09 20.97 -3.63
CA PHE A 161 3.54 21.88 -2.61
C PHE A 161 2.02 21.72 -2.42
N LEU A 162 1.29 21.33 -3.46
CA LEU A 162 -0.15 21.13 -3.39
C LEU A 162 -0.54 20.06 -2.36
N SER A 163 0.18 18.96 -2.32
CA SER A 163 -0.13 17.84 -1.42
C SER A 163 -0.07 18.24 0.06
N PRO A 164 1.02 18.81 0.60
CA PRO A 164 1.05 19.26 1.99
C PRO A 164 0.07 20.40 2.29
N ILE A 165 -0.18 21.29 1.34
CA ILE A 165 -1.16 22.39 1.52
C ILE A 165 -2.58 21.81 1.65
N LEU A 166 -2.96 20.88 0.78
CA LEU A 166 -4.26 20.21 0.86
C LEU A 166 -4.38 19.44 2.18
N TYR A 167 -3.34 18.72 2.57
CA TYR A 167 -3.33 18.00 3.84
C TYR A 167 -3.51 18.94 5.03
N PHE A 168 -2.80 20.07 5.04
CA PHE A 168 -2.92 21.08 6.07
C PHE A 168 -4.33 21.68 6.12
N TYR A 169 -4.88 22.08 4.96
CA TYR A 169 -6.25 22.59 4.86
C TYR A 169 -7.28 21.60 5.39
N ILE A 170 -7.22 20.34 4.93
CA ILE A 170 -8.10 19.28 5.42
C ILE A 170 -7.87 19.04 6.92
N SER A 171 -6.63 19.18 7.41
CA SER A 171 -6.30 18.97 8.81
C SER A 171 -6.93 20.00 9.74
N ILE A 172 -7.07 21.24 9.28
CA ILE A 172 -7.69 22.32 10.07
C ILE A 172 -9.22 22.30 9.94
N SER A 173 -9.73 22.01 8.73
CA SER A 173 -11.17 22.13 8.45
C SER A 173 -12.02 20.95 8.94
N GLN A 174 -11.42 19.81 9.21
CA GLN A 174 -12.13 18.62 9.69
C GLN A 174 -11.69 18.28 11.11
N THR A 175 -12.65 18.17 12.04
CA THR A 175 -12.43 17.91 13.47
C THR A 175 -12.68 16.45 13.88
N ASP A 176 -13.26 15.62 13.00
CA ASP A 176 -13.62 14.21 13.30
C ASP A 176 -12.59 13.18 12.83
N LYS A 177 -11.30 13.52 12.88
CA LYS A 177 -10.26 12.59 12.49
C LYS A 177 -9.79 11.72 13.64
N ARG A 178 -9.17 10.60 13.30
CA ARG A 178 -8.52 9.75 14.29
C ARG A 178 -7.45 10.47 15.11
N THR A 179 -6.79 11.47 14.51
CA THR A 179 -5.79 12.32 15.17
C THR A 179 -6.39 13.24 16.23
N ASP A 180 -7.68 13.55 16.11
CA ASP A 180 -8.39 14.43 17.03
C ASP A 180 -9.10 13.67 18.17
N TYR A 181 -8.87 12.35 18.23
CA TYR A 181 -9.45 11.50 19.27
C TYR A 181 -8.95 11.91 20.66
N PRO A 182 -9.83 12.32 21.58
CA PRO A 182 -9.45 12.85 22.89
C PRO A 182 -9.10 11.71 23.87
N GLY A 183 -8.12 10.86 23.50
CA GLY A 183 -7.79 9.65 24.25
C GLY A 183 -7.38 9.92 25.69
N LYS A 184 -6.64 11.00 25.92
CA LYS A 184 -6.23 11.40 27.28
C LYS A 184 -7.40 11.84 28.15
N ASP A 185 -8.31 12.64 27.60
CA ASP A 185 -9.48 13.14 28.34
C ASP A 185 -10.45 12.01 28.68
N ILE A 186 -10.61 11.06 27.75
CA ILE A 186 -11.40 9.84 27.97
C ILE A 186 -10.77 9.00 29.07
N ALA A 187 -9.45 8.80 29.05
CA ALA A 187 -8.74 8.02 30.07
C ALA A 187 -8.89 8.65 31.47
N ILE A 188 -8.77 9.97 31.58
CA ILE A 188 -8.97 10.69 32.84
C ILE A 188 -10.40 10.47 33.38
N LYS A 189 -11.40 10.56 32.51
CA LYS A 189 -12.80 10.31 32.93
C LYS A 189 -13.03 8.86 33.34
N VAL A 190 -12.49 7.92 32.60
CA VAL A 190 -12.61 6.48 32.94
C VAL A 190 -11.93 6.19 34.26
N GLN A 191 -10.70 6.70 34.45
CA GLN A 191 -9.97 6.52 35.73
C GLN A 191 -10.77 7.10 36.91
N TYR A 192 -11.29 8.31 36.74
CA TYR A 192 -12.10 8.96 37.78
C TYR A 192 -13.34 8.12 38.19
N VAL A 193 -14.06 7.59 37.21
CA VAL A 193 -15.25 6.74 37.49
C VAL A 193 -14.82 5.41 38.11
N TRP A 194 -13.70 4.84 37.68
CA TRP A 194 -13.20 3.59 38.25
C TRP A 194 -12.78 3.76 39.70
N ASP A 195 -12.09 4.83 40.05
CA ASP A 195 -11.59 5.11 41.40
C ASP A 195 -12.74 5.34 42.39
N GLN A 196 -13.95 5.73 41.92
CA GLN A 196 -15.15 5.83 42.75
C GLN A 196 -15.76 4.46 43.05
N GLN A 197 -15.54 3.46 42.18
CA GLN A 197 -16.17 2.14 42.28
C GLN A 197 -15.22 1.05 42.80
N SER A 198 -13.94 1.23 42.58
CA SER A 198 -12.91 0.24 42.90
C SER A 198 -11.63 0.90 43.43
N LYS A 199 -11.01 0.24 44.40
CA LYS A 199 -9.67 0.62 44.91
C LYS A 199 -8.54 -0.07 44.16
N ASN A 200 -8.88 -1.01 43.27
CA ASN A 200 -7.89 -1.75 42.50
C ASN A 200 -7.50 -0.99 41.21
N PRO A 201 -6.25 -1.04 40.76
CA PRO A 201 -5.86 -0.44 39.49
C PRO A 201 -6.54 -1.14 38.30
N ILE A 202 -6.72 -0.41 37.19
CA ILE A 202 -7.21 -1.00 35.93
C ILE A 202 -6.04 -1.77 35.31
N ASN A 203 -6.11 -3.09 35.31
CA ASN A 203 -5.05 -3.95 34.77
C ASN A 203 -5.32 -4.38 33.33
N VAL A 204 -6.60 -4.46 32.91
CA VAL A 204 -6.99 -4.96 31.59
C VAL A 204 -8.10 -4.08 31.04
N VAL A 205 -7.95 -3.69 29.76
CA VAL A 205 -8.96 -2.96 29.00
C VAL A 205 -9.40 -3.85 27.83
N LEU A 206 -10.70 -4.14 27.78
CA LEU A 206 -11.30 -4.94 26.70
C LEU A 206 -12.14 -4.04 25.79
N GLY A 207 -12.01 -4.24 24.48
CA GLY A 207 -12.76 -3.50 23.49
C GLY A 207 -12.20 -3.63 22.09
N ASN A 208 -12.68 -2.79 21.17
CA ASN A 208 -12.09 -2.77 19.85
C ASN A 208 -10.65 -2.20 19.87
N GLU A 209 -9.86 -2.60 18.88
CA GLU A 209 -8.42 -2.27 18.76
C GLU A 209 -8.12 -0.77 18.98
N TRP A 210 -8.96 0.12 18.43
CA TRP A 210 -8.73 1.55 18.51
C TRP A 210 -9.05 2.13 19.89
N ASN A 211 -10.25 1.87 20.40
CA ASN A 211 -10.72 2.46 21.67
C ASN A 211 -9.98 1.86 22.87
N ALA A 212 -9.86 0.53 22.92
CA ALA A 212 -9.16 -0.15 24.01
C ALA A 212 -7.65 0.17 24.00
N GLY A 213 -7.03 0.21 22.81
CA GLY A 213 -5.62 0.56 22.69
C GLY A 213 -5.31 2.00 23.12
N ASN A 214 -6.13 2.98 22.70
CA ASN A 214 -5.97 4.37 23.17
C ASN A 214 -6.21 4.50 24.67
N LEU A 215 -7.24 3.86 25.19
CA LEU A 215 -7.54 3.91 26.62
C LEU A 215 -6.41 3.27 27.44
N SER A 216 -5.96 2.08 27.07
CA SER A 216 -4.84 1.39 27.72
C SER A 216 -3.53 2.19 27.68
N TYR A 217 -3.26 2.92 26.59
CA TYR A 217 -2.07 3.77 26.46
C TYR A 217 -2.07 4.98 27.39
N HIS A 218 -3.25 5.55 27.66
CA HIS A 218 -3.39 6.76 28.47
C HIS A 218 -3.75 6.50 29.94
N LEU A 219 -4.21 5.29 30.31
CA LEU A 219 -4.36 4.87 31.70
C LEU A 219 -2.99 4.65 32.34
N LYS A 220 -2.80 5.08 33.53
CA LYS A 220 -1.57 4.92 34.32
C LYS A 220 -1.75 3.87 35.40
#